data_929f06a5989061c5d0c5a70332b42dd7
#
_entry.id   929f06a5989061c5d0c5a70332b42dd7
#
_cell.length_a   1.000
_cell.length_b   1.000
_cell.length_c   1.000
_cell.angle_alpha   90.00
_cell.angle_beta   90.00
_cell.angle_gamma   90.00
#
_symmetry.space_group_name_H-M   'P 1'
#
loop_
_entity.id
_entity.type
_entity.pdbx_description
1 polymer ?
#
loop_
_entity_poly.entity_id
_entity_poly.type
_entity_poly.pdbx_seq_one_letter_code
_entity_poly.pdbx_strand_id
1 'polypeptide(L)'
;MRIVLKDWPIFGPASTYAARMTLAAKYQDKYEAAHDALIAAKTKLTEAAVDDLLAKAGIDVAKAAADRAAHAQDIDALLARNDAQARAFGFQGTPAFIIGTFRVPGSLNAAGFKRAIGDARKAAEKK
;
A
#
# COMPACT_ATOMS: atom_id res chain seq x y z
N MET A 1 -10.36 0.39 15.98
CA MET A 1 -9.98 1.07 14.72
C MET A 1 -9.57 0.03 13.69
N ARG A 2 -9.97 0.21 12.46
CA ARG A 2 -9.58 -0.64 11.34
C ARG A 2 -8.69 0.17 10.39
N ILE A 3 -7.54 -0.40 10.03
CA ILE A 3 -6.63 0.19 9.06
C ILE A 3 -6.67 -0.64 7.78
N VAL A 4 -6.85 0.01 6.65
CA VAL A 4 -6.83 -0.63 5.33
C VAL A 4 -5.68 -0.02 4.52
N LEU A 5 -4.73 -0.85 4.14
CA LEU A 5 -3.61 -0.45 3.29
C LEU A 5 -4.04 -0.64 1.83
N LYS A 6 -3.81 0.39 1.02
CA LYS A 6 -4.14 0.38 -0.41
C LYS A 6 -2.90 0.76 -1.21
N ASP A 7 -2.38 -0.20 -1.97
CA ASP A 7 -1.23 0.04 -2.83
C ASP A 7 -1.64 0.93 -4.01
N TRP A 8 -0.85 1.97 -4.23
CA TRP A 8 -1.06 2.90 -5.34
C TRP A 8 0.31 3.22 -5.96
N PRO A 9 0.78 2.38 -6.91
CA PRO A 9 2.08 2.59 -7.54
C PRO A 9 2.03 3.73 -8.56
N ILE A 10 2.79 4.80 -8.30
CA ILE A 10 2.78 6.01 -9.12
C ILE A 10 4.18 6.44 -9.58
N PHE A 11 5.22 5.65 -9.28
CA PHE A 11 6.60 6.00 -9.61
C PHE A 11 7.19 5.10 -10.70
N GLY A 12 6.39 4.72 -11.69
CA GLY A 12 6.84 3.98 -12.86
C GLY A 12 6.86 2.45 -12.70
N PRO A 13 7.51 1.73 -13.63
CA PRO A 13 7.44 0.26 -13.70
C PRO A 13 7.95 -0.46 -12.45
N ALA A 14 8.99 0.04 -11.81
CA ALA A 14 9.52 -0.57 -10.59
C ALA A 14 8.53 -0.46 -9.43
N SER A 15 7.82 0.65 -9.34
CA SER A 15 6.75 0.86 -8.35
C SER A 15 5.59 -0.11 -8.58
N THR A 16 5.19 -0.28 -9.84
CA THR A 16 4.15 -1.25 -10.20
C THR A 16 4.58 -2.68 -9.89
N TYR A 17 5.81 -3.04 -10.21
CA TYR A 17 6.36 -4.36 -9.87
C TYR A 17 6.34 -4.59 -8.36
N ALA A 18 6.80 -3.61 -7.59
CA ALA A 18 6.80 -3.69 -6.13
C ALA A 18 5.39 -3.92 -5.57
N ALA A 19 4.40 -3.18 -6.07
CA ALA A 19 3.01 -3.34 -5.64
C ALA A 19 2.45 -4.72 -5.99
N ARG A 20 2.73 -5.21 -7.19
CA ARG A 20 2.29 -6.55 -7.62
C ARG A 20 2.90 -7.66 -6.76
N MET A 21 4.19 -7.57 -6.45
CA MET A 21 4.85 -8.55 -5.59
C MET A 21 4.36 -8.49 -4.15
N THR A 22 4.10 -7.29 -3.63
CA THR A 22 3.52 -7.11 -2.29
C THR A 22 2.14 -7.76 -2.21
N LEU A 23 1.29 -7.54 -3.21
CA LEU A 23 -0.03 -8.17 -3.26
C LEU A 23 0.06 -9.68 -3.44
N ALA A 24 1.03 -10.17 -4.21
CA ALA A 24 1.27 -11.62 -4.33
C ALA A 24 1.68 -12.25 -3.00
N ALA A 25 2.39 -11.51 -2.15
CA ALA A 25 2.80 -12.00 -0.84
C ALA A 25 1.63 -12.36 0.09
N LYS A 26 0.42 -11.84 -0.18
CA LYS A 26 -0.77 -12.20 0.60
C LYS A 26 -1.11 -13.70 0.50
N TYR A 27 -0.76 -14.35 -0.60
CA TYR A 27 -1.02 -15.78 -0.80
C TYR A 27 -0.10 -16.68 0.03
N GLN A 28 0.85 -16.09 0.74
CA GLN A 28 1.67 -16.77 1.75
C GLN A 28 1.56 -16.07 3.12
N ASP A 29 0.47 -15.30 3.32
CA ASP A 29 0.15 -14.57 4.56
C ASP A 29 1.26 -13.59 4.98
N LYS A 30 1.91 -12.94 4.00
CA LYS A 30 3.05 -12.04 4.25
C LYS A 30 2.92 -10.68 3.58
N TYR A 31 1.67 -10.25 3.31
CA TYR A 31 1.44 -8.93 2.72
C TYR A 31 2.05 -7.82 3.58
N GLU A 32 1.77 -7.83 4.88
CA GLU A 32 2.23 -6.77 5.79
C GLU A 32 3.75 -6.73 5.88
N ALA A 33 4.41 -7.90 5.98
CA ALA A 33 5.87 -7.98 5.98
C ALA A 33 6.48 -7.43 4.69
N ALA A 34 5.88 -7.75 3.54
CA ALA A 34 6.31 -7.23 2.25
C ALA A 34 6.13 -5.71 2.17
N HIS A 35 4.96 -5.22 2.56
CA HIS A 35 4.66 -3.80 2.59
C HIS A 35 5.68 -3.04 3.46
N ASP A 36 5.92 -3.50 4.68
CA ASP A 36 6.81 -2.84 5.62
C ASP A 36 8.25 -2.82 5.10
N ALA A 37 8.72 -3.91 4.50
CA ALA A 37 10.07 -4.00 3.94
C ALA A 37 10.29 -2.97 2.82
N LEU A 38 9.30 -2.80 1.95
CA LEU A 38 9.42 -1.89 0.80
C LEU A 38 9.22 -0.43 1.20
N ILE A 39 8.32 -0.14 2.14
CA ILE A 39 8.12 1.22 2.67
C ILE A 39 9.38 1.70 3.40
N ALA A 40 10.08 0.81 4.08
CA ALA A 40 11.30 1.16 4.80
C ALA A 40 12.53 1.31 3.88
N ALA A 41 12.43 0.94 2.61
CA ALA A 41 13.56 1.00 1.68
C ALA A 41 14.03 2.44 1.46
N LYS A 42 15.33 2.66 1.58
CA LYS A 42 15.95 3.98 1.42
C LYS A 42 16.69 4.14 0.09
N THR A 43 16.75 3.07 -0.69
CA THR A 43 17.41 3.05 -1.98
C THR A 43 16.39 3.08 -3.11
N LYS A 44 16.86 3.48 -4.31
CA LYS A 44 16.00 3.43 -5.49
C LYS A 44 15.55 1.99 -5.76
N LEU A 45 14.25 1.79 -5.94
CA LEU A 45 13.69 0.48 -6.23
C LEU A 45 13.96 0.10 -7.69
N THR A 46 14.46 -1.11 -7.85
CA THR A 46 14.53 -1.84 -9.12
C THR A 46 13.87 -3.19 -8.87
N GLU A 47 13.55 -3.94 -9.92
CA GLU A 47 13.00 -5.29 -9.74
C GLU A 47 13.91 -6.16 -8.88
N ALA A 48 15.23 -6.13 -9.14
CA ALA A 48 16.20 -6.88 -8.35
C ALA A 48 16.25 -6.43 -6.89
N ALA A 49 16.19 -5.13 -6.63
CA ALA A 49 16.18 -4.61 -5.28
C ALA A 49 14.90 -5.00 -4.53
N VAL A 50 13.75 -4.98 -5.20
CA VAL A 50 12.48 -5.44 -4.63
C VAL A 50 12.58 -6.91 -4.22
N ASP A 51 13.05 -7.77 -5.11
CA ASP A 51 13.20 -9.21 -4.83
C ASP A 51 14.13 -9.45 -3.63
N ASP A 52 15.24 -8.74 -3.56
CA ASP A 52 16.21 -8.85 -2.47
C ASP A 52 15.60 -8.42 -1.13
N LEU A 53 14.90 -7.29 -1.10
CA LEU A 53 14.23 -6.79 0.10
C LEU A 53 13.14 -7.76 0.58
N LEU A 54 12.37 -8.31 -0.34
CA LEU A 54 11.33 -9.28 -0.01
C LEU A 54 11.93 -10.57 0.54
N ALA A 55 12.99 -11.08 -0.08
CA ALA A 55 13.69 -12.28 0.41
C ALA A 55 14.22 -12.07 1.82
N LYS A 56 14.82 -10.92 2.10
CA LYS A 56 15.32 -10.57 3.43
C LYS A 56 14.20 -10.46 4.47
N ALA A 57 13.01 -10.11 4.03
CA ALA A 57 11.82 -10.03 4.91
C ALA A 57 11.14 -11.38 5.13
N GLY A 58 11.68 -12.46 4.55
CA GLY A 58 11.14 -13.81 4.72
C GLY A 58 10.09 -14.22 3.71
N ILE A 59 9.89 -13.43 2.64
CA ILE A 59 8.97 -13.79 1.57
C ILE A 59 9.67 -14.77 0.61
N ASP A 60 8.98 -15.85 0.25
CA ASP A 60 9.40 -16.73 -0.82
C ASP A 60 9.17 -16.03 -2.16
N VAL A 61 10.22 -15.47 -2.74
CA VAL A 61 10.15 -14.65 -3.95
C VAL A 61 9.70 -15.48 -5.16
N ALA A 62 10.17 -16.73 -5.27
CA ALA A 62 9.77 -17.61 -6.37
C ALA A 62 8.25 -17.90 -6.30
N LYS A 63 7.72 -18.18 -5.12
CA LYS A 63 6.28 -18.36 -4.91
C LYS A 63 5.52 -17.08 -5.21
N ALA A 64 6.01 -15.94 -4.75
CA ALA A 64 5.38 -14.65 -5.03
C ALA A 64 5.31 -14.37 -6.52
N ALA A 65 6.37 -14.66 -7.27
CA ALA A 65 6.39 -14.51 -8.73
C ALA A 65 5.35 -15.41 -9.40
N ALA A 66 5.24 -16.66 -8.95
CA ALA A 66 4.25 -17.62 -9.46
C ALA A 66 2.83 -17.15 -9.13
N ASP A 67 2.58 -16.72 -7.91
CA ASP A 67 1.27 -16.21 -7.48
C ASP A 67 0.89 -14.93 -8.19
N ARG A 68 1.85 -14.04 -8.44
CA ARG A 68 1.64 -12.84 -9.24
C ARG A 68 1.13 -13.18 -10.65
N ALA A 69 1.72 -14.17 -11.27
CA ALA A 69 1.29 -14.62 -12.60
C ALA A 69 -0.08 -15.31 -12.54
N ALA A 70 -0.29 -16.20 -11.57
CA ALA A 70 -1.54 -16.95 -11.42
C ALA A 70 -2.73 -16.03 -11.07
N HIS A 71 -2.52 -14.96 -10.34
CA HIS A 71 -3.54 -14.03 -9.87
C HIS A 71 -3.43 -12.64 -10.51
N ALA A 72 -2.82 -12.55 -11.70
CA ALA A 72 -2.54 -11.28 -12.36
C ALA A 72 -3.80 -10.42 -12.56
N GLN A 73 -4.92 -11.02 -12.97
CA GLN A 73 -6.16 -10.28 -13.18
C GLN A 73 -6.69 -9.66 -11.88
N ASP A 74 -6.70 -10.42 -10.79
CA ASP A 74 -7.20 -9.94 -9.50
C ASP A 74 -6.29 -8.85 -8.94
N ILE A 75 -4.98 -9.03 -9.03
CA ILE A 75 -4.00 -8.05 -8.57
C ILE A 75 -4.14 -6.74 -9.36
N ASP A 76 -4.16 -6.82 -10.67
CA ASP A 76 -4.25 -5.63 -11.53
C ASP A 76 -5.60 -4.93 -11.40
N ALA A 77 -6.69 -5.68 -11.21
CA ALA A 77 -8.00 -5.10 -10.95
C ALA A 77 -8.03 -4.34 -9.63
N LEU A 78 -7.39 -4.87 -8.58
CA LEU A 78 -7.28 -4.19 -7.29
C LEU A 78 -6.47 -2.89 -7.42
N LEU A 79 -5.33 -2.92 -8.10
CA LEU A 79 -4.51 -1.74 -8.31
C LEU A 79 -5.25 -0.67 -9.13
N ALA A 80 -5.99 -1.08 -10.16
CA ALA A 80 -6.81 -0.16 -10.96
C ALA A 80 -7.91 0.48 -10.11
N ARG A 81 -8.55 -0.29 -9.24
CA ARG A 81 -9.56 0.24 -8.32
C ARG A 81 -8.96 1.23 -7.33
N ASN A 82 -7.79 0.92 -6.77
CA ASN A 82 -7.09 1.83 -5.86
C ASN A 82 -6.72 3.15 -6.56
N ASP A 83 -6.23 3.07 -7.79
CA ASP A 83 -5.93 4.25 -8.60
C ASP A 83 -7.18 5.11 -8.83
N ALA A 84 -8.28 4.48 -9.22
CA ALA A 84 -9.55 5.18 -9.45
C ALA A 84 -10.06 5.86 -8.17
N GLN A 85 -9.95 5.19 -7.02
CA GLN A 85 -10.36 5.76 -5.73
C GLN A 85 -9.48 6.95 -5.35
N ALA A 86 -8.16 6.82 -5.49
CA ALA A 86 -7.23 7.91 -5.17
C ALA A 86 -7.49 9.14 -6.02
N ARG A 87 -7.73 8.94 -7.31
CA ARG A 87 -8.05 10.04 -8.23
C ARG A 87 -9.41 10.68 -7.92
N ALA A 88 -10.40 9.87 -7.56
CA ALA A 88 -11.72 10.36 -7.17
C ALA A 88 -11.63 11.24 -5.90
N PHE A 89 -10.73 10.94 -4.97
CA PHE A 89 -10.46 11.78 -3.81
C PHE A 89 -9.58 12.99 -4.13
N GLY A 90 -9.10 13.12 -5.35
CA GLY A 90 -8.24 14.23 -5.76
C GLY A 90 -6.81 14.13 -5.23
N PHE A 91 -6.34 12.95 -4.85
CA PHE A 91 -4.96 12.76 -4.43
C PHE A 91 -4.01 12.84 -5.63
N GLN A 92 -2.85 13.47 -5.43
CA GLN A 92 -1.84 13.66 -6.46
C GLN A 92 -0.53 12.94 -6.13
N GLY A 93 -0.44 12.29 -4.99
CA GLY A 93 0.77 11.59 -4.56
C GLY A 93 0.55 10.78 -3.29
N THR A 94 1.63 10.17 -2.83
CA THR A 94 1.64 9.33 -1.63
C THR A 94 2.64 9.89 -0.60
N PRO A 95 2.42 9.66 0.68
CA PRO A 95 1.27 8.98 1.26
C PRO A 95 0.00 9.84 1.22
N ALA A 96 -1.15 9.20 1.23
CA ALA A 96 -2.45 9.85 1.31
C ALA A 96 -3.39 9.01 2.18
N PHE A 97 -4.28 9.67 2.92
CA PHE A 97 -5.10 8.99 3.91
C PHE A 97 -6.55 9.47 3.84
N ILE A 98 -7.47 8.54 4.06
CA ILE A 98 -8.86 8.86 4.41
C ILE A 98 -9.07 8.39 5.84
N ILE A 99 -9.41 9.30 6.72
CA ILE A 99 -9.64 9.04 8.14
C ILE A 99 -11.09 9.42 8.46
N GLY A 100 -11.95 8.42 8.55
CA GLY A 100 -13.39 8.68 8.59
C GLY A 100 -13.86 9.36 7.31
N THR A 101 -14.32 10.59 7.41
CA THR A 101 -14.73 11.42 6.27
C THR A 101 -13.68 12.48 5.91
N PHE A 102 -12.53 12.48 6.58
CA PHE A 102 -11.50 13.48 6.35
C PHE A 102 -10.46 13.00 5.34
N ARG A 103 -10.10 13.86 4.41
CA ARG A 103 -9.06 13.63 3.42
C ARG A 103 -7.74 14.27 3.91
N VAL A 104 -6.68 13.47 3.95
CA VAL A 104 -5.35 13.91 4.39
C VAL A 104 -4.34 13.68 3.26
N PRO A 105 -4.01 14.70 2.46
CA PRO A 105 -3.03 14.58 1.38
C PRO A 105 -1.62 14.80 1.92
N GLY A 106 -0.95 13.73 2.32
CA GLY A 106 0.42 13.78 2.81
C GLY A 106 0.59 13.17 4.19
N SER A 107 1.82 13.25 4.71
CA SER A 107 2.16 12.67 6.01
C SER A 107 1.73 13.55 7.17
N LEU A 108 1.34 12.89 8.27
CA LEU A 108 1.18 13.50 9.58
C LEU A 108 2.14 12.83 10.55
N ASN A 109 2.55 13.55 11.61
CA ASN A 109 3.22 12.92 12.72
C ASN A 109 2.21 12.18 13.62
N ALA A 110 2.70 11.45 14.62
CA ALA A 110 1.83 10.67 15.51
C ALA A 110 0.75 11.52 16.18
N ALA A 111 1.10 12.73 16.63
CA ALA A 111 0.16 13.65 17.26
C ALA A 111 -0.95 14.08 16.26
N GLY A 112 -0.58 14.36 15.02
CA GLY A 112 -1.49 14.73 13.95
C GLY A 112 -2.47 13.60 13.63
N PHE A 113 -1.99 12.35 13.53
CA PHE A 113 -2.84 11.19 13.32
C PHE A 113 -3.81 10.96 14.48
N LYS A 114 -3.34 11.07 15.72
CA LYS A 114 -4.21 10.93 16.90
C LYS A 114 -5.34 11.97 16.90
N ARG A 115 -5.02 13.21 16.54
CA ARG A 115 -6.00 14.29 16.44
C ARG A 115 -7.01 14.01 15.34
N ALA A 116 -6.55 13.63 14.15
CA ALA A 116 -7.42 13.33 13.02
C ALA A 116 -8.37 12.15 13.33
N ILE A 117 -7.85 11.09 13.95
CA ILE A 117 -8.65 9.95 14.37
C ILE A 117 -9.70 10.37 15.42
N GLY A 118 -9.29 11.17 16.39
CA GLY A 118 -10.20 11.70 17.42
C GLY A 118 -11.33 12.53 16.81
N ASP A 119 -11.00 13.41 15.88
CA ASP A 119 -11.99 14.25 15.18
C ASP A 119 -12.93 13.41 14.32
N ALA A 120 -12.41 12.38 13.64
CA ALA A 120 -13.22 11.47 12.85
C ALA A 120 -14.22 10.68 13.71
N ARG A 121 -13.80 10.23 14.89
CA ARG A 121 -14.67 9.55 15.85
C ARG A 121 -15.78 10.47 16.36
N LYS A 122 -15.45 11.71 16.70
CA LYS A 122 -16.44 12.70 17.13
C LYS A 122 -17.45 13.00 16.03
N ALA A 123 -17.00 13.15 14.79
CA ALA A 123 -17.88 13.38 13.65
C ALA A 123 -18.83 12.21 13.42
N ALA A 124 -18.36 10.97 13.62
CA ALA A 124 -19.18 9.76 13.49
C ALA A 124 -20.26 9.66 14.58
N GLU A 125 -19.95 10.12 15.79
CA GLU A 125 -20.90 10.12 16.92
C GLU A 125 -22.08 11.07 16.72
N LYS A 126 -21.92 12.10 15.89
CA LYS A 126 -22.95 13.11 15.62
C LYS A 126 -23.99 12.66 14.57
N LYS A 127 -23.84 11.47 14.03
CA LYS A 127 -24.78 10.91 13.04
C LYS A 127 -25.83 10.00 13.74
#